data_7cd072aff30dbd71b38b605dd856c31f
#
_entry.id   7cd072aff30dbd71b38b605dd856c31f
#
_cell.length_a   1.000
_cell.length_b   1.000
_cell.length_c   1.000
_cell.angle_alpha   90.00
_cell.angle_beta   90.00
_cell.angle_gamma   90.00
#
_symmetry.space_group_name_H-M   'P 1'
#
loop_
_entity.id
_entity.type
_entity.pdbx_description
1 polymer ?
#
loop_
_entity_poly.entity_id
_entity_poly.type
_entity_poly.pdbx_seq_one_letter_code
_entity_poly.pdbx_strand_id
1 'polypeptide(L)'
;MPDGNNSQSETIELSDIQERDIVAITTDDDGNALTIKVQSTDMGGGQGGPGGAPGGQSQGVDSYDAANTYDSDTEVSDTSLESTGTDENAALVSSGANVTFNNVDITRNSSDSTGGDNSSFYGVGAALLATEGNAYVKGGTVTTDAAGGAGLFAYGDGTVYAADTTIKTTQDTSGGIHAAGGGKLYAWDLNVETDGESAAAIRSDRGGGTMVVDGGTYTSNGEGSPAVYCTADIAVKDATLTANGSEAVCIEGLNSLHLFDCNLTGNMSDLSQNDSTWTVILYQSMSGDSEVGNSTFQMEGGTLTSQNGGVFYTTNTESDITLNAVDITYNNDNEYFLRCTGNNNERGWGESGANGADCDFTAISQNMEGDVIWDTISQLDFYMTDGSNLTGAIVDDESFAGNGGDGYCNVYVSDDSTWTVTGDSTVSTLSNAGTIVDDSGKTVTIKGTDGTIYAEGDSDYTITVDKYEDTADTSGSDTIASWSDYEVDKPDTF
;
A
#
# COMPACT_ATOMS: atom_id res chain seq x y z
N MET A 1 1.25 -39.15 7.47
CA MET A 1 0.71 -38.63 8.72
C MET A 1 1.86 -38.39 9.65
N PRO A 2 2.13 -37.16 10.02
CA PRO A 2 1.69 -36.66 11.30
C PRO A 2 1.06 -35.27 11.16
N ASP A 3 0.19 -35.06 12.13
CA ASP A 3 -0.80 -34.03 12.29
C ASP A 3 -0.28 -32.62 12.55
N GLY A 4 -0.91 -31.65 11.92
CA GLY A 4 -1.69 -30.63 12.57
C GLY A 4 -0.90 -29.58 13.36
N ASN A 5 -0.68 -28.43 12.74
CA ASN A 5 -0.35 -27.19 13.43
C ASN A 5 -1.58 -26.80 14.27
N ASN A 6 -1.49 -27.02 15.57
CA ASN A 6 -2.53 -26.66 16.53
C ASN A 6 -2.23 -25.26 17.05
N SER A 7 -2.75 -24.23 16.39
CA SER A 7 -2.84 -22.91 16.99
C SER A 7 -3.84 -23.02 18.14
N GLN A 8 -3.36 -23.26 19.35
CA GLN A 8 -4.18 -23.26 20.56
C GLN A 8 -4.52 -21.80 20.89
N SER A 9 -5.75 -21.39 20.57
CA SER A 9 -6.32 -20.19 21.18
C SER A 9 -6.58 -20.51 22.66
N GLU A 10 -5.91 -19.82 23.55
CA GLU A 10 -6.12 -19.88 24.99
C GLU A 10 -6.96 -18.68 25.43
N THR A 11 -7.96 -18.90 26.28
CA THR A 11 -8.73 -17.79 26.87
C THR A 11 -7.88 -17.14 27.96
N ILE A 12 -7.60 -15.83 27.80
CA ILE A 12 -6.86 -15.03 28.75
C ILE A 12 -7.78 -14.06 29.49
N GLU A 13 -7.35 -13.55 30.64
CA GLU A 13 -8.04 -12.48 31.35
C GLU A 13 -7.65 -11.11 30.77
N LEU A 14 -8.55 -10.13 30.83
CA LEU A 14 -8.29 -8.78 30.32
C LEU A 14 -7.05 -8.12 30.96
N SER A 15 -6.69 -8.54 32.18
CA SER A 15 -5.50 -8.11 32.93
C SER A 15 -4.19 -8.68 32.37
N ASP A 16 -4.26 -9.68 31.50
CA ASP A 16 -3.09 -10.33 30.91
C ASP A 16 -2.64 -9.62 29.64
N ILE A 17 -3.46 -8.68 29.13
CA ILE A 17 -3.10 -7.82 27.99
C ILE A 17 -2.04 -6.82 28.42
N GLN A 18 -0.91 -6.81 27.74
CA GLN A 18 0.22 -5.95 28.03
C GLN A 18 0.26 -4.75 27.07
N GLU A 19 0.95 -3.71 27.48
CA GLU A 19 1.28 -2.60 26.59
C GLU A 19 2.12 -3.12 25.41
N ARG A 20 1.62 -2.98 24.19
CA ARG A 20 2.13 -3.46 22.91
C ARG A 20 1.58 -4.80 22.41
N ASP A 21 0.65 -5.44 23.10
CA ASP A 21 -0.08 -6.54 22.48
C ASP A 21 -0.98 -6.02 21.38
N ILE A 22 -1.05 -6.76 20.27
CA ILE A 22 -1.97 -6.47 19.18
C ILE A 22 -3.34 -6.99 19.59
N VAL A 23 -4.34 -6.13 19.59
CA VAL A 23 -5.69 -6.46 20.06
C VAL A 23 -6.70 -6.17 18.96
N ALA A 24 -7.33 -7.20 18.42
CA ALA A 24 -8.49 -7.05 17.55
C ALA A 24 -9.77 -7.15 18.38
N ILE A 25 -10.65 -6.14 18.29
CA ILE A 25 -11.90 -6.06 19.05
C ILE A 25 -13.07 -6.07 18.08
N THR A 26 -13.96 -7.05 18.22
CA THR A 26 -15.26 -7.03 17.54
C THR A 26 -16.30 -6.45 18.49
N THR A 27 -17.10 -5.50 18.05
CA THR A 27 -18.12 -4.83 18.87
C THR A 27 -19.54 -5.16 18.42
N ASP A 28 -20.50 -5.00 19.33
CA ASP A 28 -21.93 -5.00 18.98
C ASP A 28 -22.39 -3.58 18.51
N ASP A 29 -23.64 -3.48 18.08
CA ASP A 29 -24.27 -2.24 17.60
C ASP A 29 -24.28 -1.09 18.66
N ASP A 30 -24.05 -1.41 19.93
CA ASP A 30 -23.98 -0.47 21.05
C ASP A 30 -22.52 -0.10 21.41
N GLY A 31 -21.55 -0.63 20.65
CA GLY A 31 -20.10 -0.40 20.85
C GLY A 31 -19.48 -1.20 22.00
N ASN A 32 -20.14 -2.25 22.49
CA ASN A 32 -19.56 -3.12 23.52
C ASN A 32 -18.76 -4.23 22.86
N ALA A 33 -17.56 -4.52 23.37
CA ALA A 33 -16.72 -5.60 22.85
C ALA A 33 -17.41 -6.97 22.99
N LEU A 34 -17.61 -7.64 21.86
CA LEU A 34 -18.12 -9.01 21.79
C LEU A 34 -16.98 -10.02 21.88
N THR A 35 -15.88 -9.74 21.21
CA THR A 35 -14.70 -10.58 21.19
C THR A 35 -13.46 -9.70 21.22
N ILE A 36 -12.47 -10.09 22.01
CA ILE A 36 -11.15 -9.48 22.04
C ILE A 36 -10.16 -10.57 21.69
N LYS A 37 -9.53 -10.50 20.53
CA LYS A 37 -8.42 -11.38 20.15
C LYS A 37 -7.13 -10.67 20.48
N VAL A 38 -6.27 -11.30 21.26
CA VAL A 38 -4.96 -10.75 21.63
C VAL A 38 -3.89 -11.63 21.00
N GLN A 39 -3.01 -11.03 20.23
CA GLN A 39 -1.80 -11.67 19.76
C GLN A 39 -0.65 -11.22 20.65
N SER A 40 -0.15 -12.11 21.49
CA SER A 40 1.01 -11.84 22.32
C SER A 40 2.26 -11.75 21.43
N THR A 41 3.02 -10.70 21.61
CA THR A 41 4.31 -10.48 20.92
C THR A 41 5.45 -11.38 21.44
N ASP A 42 5.16 -12.28 22.38
CA ASP A 42 6.16 -13.19 22.99
C ASP A 42 6.14 -14.57 22.29
N MET A 43 6.57 -14.63 21.03
CA MET A 43 6.79 -15.89 20.31
C MET A 43 8.27 -16.26 20.30
N GLY A 44 8.59 -17.27 21.10
CA GLY A 44 9.93 -17.84 21.18
C GLY A 44 10.43 -18.37 19.83
N GLY A 45 11.70 -18.08 19.54
CA GLY A 45 12.40 -18.29 18.29
C GLY A 45 12.25 -19.66 17.62
N GLY A 46 11.84 -19.63 16.36
CA GLY A 46 11.88 -20.72 15.41
C GLY A 46 12.55 -20.26 14.13
N GLN A 47 13.52 -21.03 13.69
CA GLN A 47 14.41 -20.79 12.55
C GLN A 47 13.60 -20.74 11.25
N GLY A 48 13.61 -19.57 10.55
CA GLY A 48 12.87 -19.33 9.33
C GLY A 48 13.48 -20.00 8.09
N GLY A 49 12.59 -20.50 7.23
CA GLY A 49 12.89 -20.78 5.81
C GLY A 49 12.52 -19.56 4.96
N PRO A 50 12.90 -19.50 3.67
CA PRO A 50 12.66 -18.35 2.82
C PRO A 50 11.15 -18.14 2.60
N GLY A 51 10.62 -17.02 3.06
CA GLY A 51 9.21 -16.61 2.91
C GLY A 51 8.40 -16.58 4.21
N GLY A 52 9.02 -16.64 5.39
CA GLY A 52 8.33 -16.49 6.67
C GLY A 52 8.18 -15.02 7.04
N ALA A 53 6.97 -14.61 7.44
CA ALA A 53 6.73 -13.31 8.05
C ALA A 53 7.72 -13.07 9.21
N PRO A 54 8.38 -11.92 9.30
CA PRO A 54 9.30 -11.61 10.38
C PRO A 54 8.50 -11.23 11.63
N GLY A 55 8.11 -12.22 12.41
CA GLY A 55 7.45 -12.03 13.71
C GLY A 55 8.43 -12.09 14.88
N GLY A 56 9.58 -11.45 14.77
CA GLY A 56 10.52 -11.28 15.87
C GLY A 56 10.64 -9.81 16.22
N GLN A 57 10.40 -9.41 17.48
CA GLN A 57 10.78 -8.08 17.94
C GLN A 57 12.28 -7.93 17.72
N SER A 58 12.68 -7.15 16.68
CA SER A 58 14.04 -6.65 16.66
C SER A 58 14.16 -5.72 17.89
N GLN A 59 15.00 -6.08 18.83
CA GLN A 59 15.43 -5.15 19.88
C GLN A 59 16.21 -4.07 19.16
N GLY A 60 15.75 -2.82 19.17
CA GLY A 60 16.33 -1.71 18.44
C GLY A 60 17.86 -1.72 18.33
N VAL A 61 18.39 -0.87 17.52
CA VAL A 61 19.83 -0.78 17.31
C VAL A 61 20.43 0.14 18.36
N ASP A 62 21.33 -0.36 19.20
CA ASP A 62 22.00 0.42 20.26
C ASP A 62 22.99 1.44 19.68
N SER A 63 23.58 1.13 18.53
CA SER A 63 24.57 2.00 17.85
C SER A 63 24.67 1.63 16.36
N TYR A 64 25.13 2.57 15.56
CA TYR A 64 25.40 2.38 14.14
C TYR A 64 26.88 2.37 13.87
N ASP A 65 27.33 1.44 13.04
CA ASP A 65 28.66 1.50 12.44
C ASP A 65 28.56 2.33 11.15
N ALA A 66 29.45 3.32 11.01
CA ALA A 66 29.47 4.20 9.84
C ALA A 66 30.91 4.58 9.45
N ALA A 67 31.19 4.52 8.16
CA ALA A 67 32.50 4.95 7.63
C ALA A 67 32.71 6.46 7.81
N ASN A 68 31.64 7.24 7.73
CA ASN A 68 31.66 8.69 7.96
C ASN A 68 30.50 9.07 8.87
N THR A 69 30.83 9.63 10.05
CA THR A 69 29.82 10.12 10.99
C THR A 69 29.89 11.65 11.07
N TYR A 70 28.72 12.27 10.98
CA TYR A 70 28.52 13.73 11.05
C TYR A 70 27.63 14.02 12.25
N ASP A 71 28.24 14.50 13.33
CA ASP A 71 27.60 14.87 14.61
C ASP A 71 27.56 16.39 14.86
N SER A 72 27.96 17.17 13.86
CA SER A 72 27.95 18.63 13.87
C SER A 72 27.72 19.19 12.47
N ASP A 73 27.25 20.42 12.38
CA ASP A 73 26.97 21.08 11.12
C ASP A 73 28.18 21.06 10.19
N THR A 74 27.99 20.49 9.00
CA THR A 74 29.07 20.20 8.07
C THR A 74 28.60 20.39 6.62
N GLU A 75 29.49 20.90 5.77
CA GLU A 75 29.31 20.89 4.32
C GLU A 75 30.32 19.92 3.66
N VAL A 76 29.80 18.99 2.87
CA VAL A 76 30.58 18.02 2.09
C VAL A 76 30.28 18.26 0.63
N SER A 77 31.30 18.61 -0.17
CA SER A 77 31.10 19.01 -1.56
C SER A 77 32.10 18.36 -2.50
N ASP A 78 31.65 18.01 -3.71
CA ASP A 78 32.50 17.55 -4.82
C ASP A 78 33.46 16.43 -4.44
N THR A 79 33.00 15.42 -3.71
CA THR A 79 33.85 14.32 -3.19
C THR A 79 33.08 12.98 -3.22
N SER A 80 33.80 11.91 -2.88
CA SER A 80 33.20 10.57 -2.77
C SER A 80 33.31 10.06 -1.34
N LEU A 81 32.25 9.41 -0.88
CA LEU A 81 32.18 8.68 0.39
C LEU A 81 31.98 7.19 0.08
N GLU A 82 32.73 6.32 0.72
CA GLU A 82 32.67 4.89 0.48
C GLU A 82 32.59 4.11 1.81
N SER A 83 31.81 3.05 1.82
CA SER A 83 31.79 2.03 2.88
C SER A 83 31.83 0.63 2.26
N THR A 84 32.67 -0.23 2.86
CA THR A 84 32.82 -1.64 2.50
C THR A 84 32.66 -2.58 3.70
N GLY A 85 32.36 -2.04 4.89
CA GLY A 85 32.18 -2.83 6.11
C GLY A 85 30.85 -3.62 6.09
N THR A 86 30.77 -4.68 6.88
CA THR A 86 29.54 -5.43 7.08
C THR A 86 28.54 -4.57 7.84
N ASP A 87 27.32 -4.44 7.29
CA ASP A 87 26.22 -3.67 7.91
C ASP A 87 26.59 -2.22 8.32
N GLU A 88 27.62 -1.64 7.68
CA GLU A 88 28.17 -0.31 7.95
C GLU A 88 27.50 0.73 7.03
N ASN A 89 27.06 1.85 7.57
CA ASN A 89 26.57 2.98 6.79
C ASN A 89 27.74 3.73 6.11
N ALA A 90 27.56 4.24 4.88
CA ALA A 90 28.62 5.06 4.27
C ALA A 90 28.63 6.47 4.85
N ALA A 91 27.48 7.02 5.20
CA ALA A 91 27.34 8.30 5.90
C ALA A 91 26.22 8.21 6.95
N LEU A 92 26.50 8.68 8.16
CA LEU A 92 25.55 8.80 9.27
C LEU A 92 25.46 10.26 9.72
N VAL A 93 24.25 10.82 9.72
CA VAL A 93 23.93 12.14 10.30
C VAL A 93 23.22 11.93 11.62
N SER A 94 23.76 12.50 12.70
CA SER A 94 23.27 12.28 14.06
C SER A 94 23.43 13.54 14.95
N SER A 95 22.98 13.45 16.19
CA SER A 95 23.22 14.47 17.23
C SER A 95 22.65 15.87 16.88
N GLY A 96 21.60 15.94 16.08
CA GLY A 96 20.98 17.20 15.67
C GLY A 96 21.75 17.99 14.62
N ALA A 97 22.75 17.41 13.96
CA ALA A 97 23.56 18.06 12.95
C ALA A 97 22.76 18.44 11.70
N ASN A 98 23.12 19.55 11.05
CA ASN A 98 22.69 19.92 9.71
C ASN A 98 23.85 19.67 8.74
N VAL A 99 23.71 18.68 7.88
CA VAL A 99 24.79 18.27 6.98
C VAL A 99 24.35 18.42 5.53
N THR A 100 25.10 19.21 4.77
CA THR A 100 24.86 19.39 3.34
C THR A 100 25.83 18.53 2.53
N PHE A 101 25.28 17.68 1.67
CA PHE A 101 26.02 16.90 0.68
C PHE A 101 25.73 17.49 -0.70
N ASN A 102 26.70 18.20 -1.27
CA ASN A 102 26.56 18.88 -2.55
C ASN A 102 27.44 18.21 -3.61
N ASN A 103 26.81 17.58 -4.60
CA ASN A 103 27.51 16.83 -5.65
C ASN A 103 28.46 15.76 -5.07
N VAL A 104 27.94 14.92 -4.16
CA VAL A 104 28.71 13.88 -3.48
C VAL A 104 28.31 12.51 -4.05
N ASP A 105 29.32 11.70 -4.39
CA ASP A 105 29.11 10.31 -4.77
C ASP A 105 29.22 9.42 -3.53
N ILE A 106 28.14 8.75 -3.15
CA ILE A 106 28.10 7.85 -2.00
C ILE A 106 28.01 6.42 -2.50
N THR A 107 29.00 5.59 -2.13
CA THR A 107 29.06 4.19 -2.53
C THR A 107 29.06 3.26 -1.31
N ARG A 108 28.17 2.30 -1.35
CA ARG A 108 28.05 1.26 -0.34
C ARG A 108 28.20 -0.12 -1.00
N ASN A 109 29.29 -0.83 -0.71
CA ASN A 109 29.58 -2.17 -1.23
C ASN A 109 29.88 -3.13 -0.09
N SER A 110 29.16 -4.26 0.00
CA SER A 110 29.51 -5.32 0.96
C SER A 110 28.89 -6.65 0.53
N SER A 111 29.73 -7.66 0.39
CA SER A 111 29.28 -9.04 0.16
C SER A 111 28.86 -9.76 1.44
N ASP A 112 29.14 -9.18 2.60
CA ASP A 112 28.96 -9.81 3.90
C ASP A 112 27.80 -9.20 4.69
N SER A 113 27.18 -8.13 4.17
CA SER A 113 25.97 -7.56 4.76
C SER A 113 24.80 -8.51 4.61
N THR A 114 23.94 -8.55 5.63
CA THR A 114 22.87 -9.55 5.74
C THR A 114 21.49 -9.01 5.40
N GLY A 115 21.29 -7.68 5.45
CA GLY A 115 19.97 -7.10 5.29
C GLY A 115 19.02 -7.47 6.43
N GLY A 116 17.74 -7.58 6.10
CA GLY A 116 16.68 -7.97 7.04
C GLY A 116 16.18 -6.84 7.93
N ASP A 117 15.60 -7.19 9.08
CA ASP A 117 14.87 -6.28 9.95
C ASP A 117 15.65 -5.05 10.40
N ASN A 118 16.91 -5.23 10.78
CA ASN A 118 17.73 -4.10 11.23
C ASN A 118 17.98 -3.08 10.10
N SER A 119 18.13 -3.55 8.88
CA SER A 119 18.28 -2.67 7.73
C SER A 119 16.96 -2.00 7.36
N SER A 120 15.87 -2.76 7.32
CA SER A 120 14.54 -2.26 6.95
C SER A 120 13.96 -1.30 7.99
N PHE A 121 14.08 -1.63 9.29
CA PHE A 121 13.38 -0.87 10.34
C PHE A 121 14.23 0.26 10.95
N TYR A 122 15.56 0.16 10.86
CA TYR A 122 16.46 1.10 11.53
C TYR A 122 17.51 1.73 10.61
N GLY A 123 17.61 1.31 9.34
CA GLY A 123 18.55 1.86 8.37
C GLY A 123 19.99 1.40 8.52
N VAL A 124 20.23 0.27 9.20
CA VAL A 124 21.57 -0.32 9.30
C VAL A 124 22.06 -0.69 7.90
N GLY A 125 23.26 -0.24 7.55
CA GLY A 125 23.89 -0.52 6.26
C GLY A 125 23.42 0.35 5.10
N ALA A 126 22.53 1.32 5.31
CA ALA A 126 22.15 2.30 4.28
C ALA A 126 23.34 3.13 3.80
N ALA A 127 23.33 3.58 2.56
CA ALA A 127 24.38 4.47 2.06
C ALA A 127 24.40 5.79 2.82
N LEU A 128 23.25 6.44 3.02
CA LEU A 128 23.12 7.58 3.90
C LEU A 128 21.97 7.35 4.88
N LEU A 129 22.26 7.50 6.16
CA LEU A 129 21.30 7.41 7.25
C LEU A 129 21.28 8.72 8.05
N ALA A 130 20.08 9.29 8.26
CA ALA A 130 19.86 10.35 9.24
C ALA A 130 18.99 9.82 10.37
N THR A 131 19.50 9.87 11.63
CA THR A 131 18.77 9.38 12.82
C THR A 131 18.32 10.52 13.73
N GLU A 132 19.11 11.58 13.82
CA GLU A 132 18.83 12.80 14.57
C GLU A 132 19.51 13.96 13.83
N GLY A 133 18.75 14.87 13.29
CA GLY A 133 19.30 15.98 12.48
C GLY A 133 18.85 15.92 11.03
N ASN A 134 19.46 16.76 10.20
CA ASN A 134 19.02 16.98 8.82
C ASN A 134 20.15 16.67 7.84
N ALA A 135 19.89 15.81 6.87
CA ALA A 135 20.74 15.59 5.72
C ALA A 135 20.16 16.30 4.50
N TYR A 136 20.92 17.19 3.88
CA TYR A 136 20.57 17.90 2.65
C TYR A 136 21.42 17.35 1.50
N VAL A 137 20.82 16.56 0.60
CA VAL A 137 21.52 15.88 -0.50
C VAL A 137 21.12 16.53 -1.82
N LYS A 138 22.09 17.12 -2.52
CA LYS A 138 21.84 17.77 -3.81
C LYS A 138 22.82 17.28 -4.88
N GLY A 139 22.27 16.73 -5.97
CA GLY A 139 23.10 16.19 -7.06
C GLY A 139 23.93 14.99 -6.60
N GLY A 140 24.89 14.59 -7.42
CA GLY A 140 25.73 13.43 -7.17
C GLY A 140 25.00 12.10 -7.37
N THR A 141 25.65 11.02 -6.91
CA THR A 141 25.12 9.66 -7.07
C THR A 141 25.15 8.90 -5.74
N VAL A 142 24.16 8.03 -5.54
CA VAL A 142 24.15 7.06 -4.43
C VAL A 142 24.04 5.67 -5.04
N THR A 143 25.06 4.84 -4.81
CA THR A 143 25.09 3.48 -5.37
C THR A 143 25.30 2.47 -4.26
N THR A 144 24.46 1.43 -4.20
CA THR A 144 24.61 0.36 -3.23
C THR A 144 24.64 -1.02 -3.89
N ASP A 145 25.58 -1.84 -3.46
CA ASP A 145 25.70 -3.27 -3.78
C ASP A 145 25.96 -4.02 -2.46
N ALA A 146 24.94 -4.01 -1.59
CA ALA A 146 24.99 -4.65 -0.28
C ALA A 146 23.55 -5.00 0.14
N ALA A 147 23.32 -6.18 0.67
CA ALA A 147 22.00 -6.55 1.21
C ALA A 147 21.62 -5.58 2.34
N GLY A 148 20.39 -5.07 2.30
CA GLY A 148 19.92 -4.01 3.22
C GLY A 148 20.52 -2.64 3.00
N GLY A 149 21.31 -2.45 1.94
CA GLY A 149 21.93 -1.18 1.58
C GLY A 149 20.96 -0.19 0.96
N ALA A 150 20.01 0.35 1.73
CA ALA A 150 19.12 1.39 1.24
C ALA A 150 19.91 2.63 0.75
N GLY A 151 19.35 3.35 -0.22
CA GLY A 151 20.02 4.55 -0.75
C GLY A 151 20.04 5.68 0.27
N LEU A 152 18.91 6.34 0.50
CA LEU A 152 18.73 7.39 1.51
C LEU A 152 17.73 6.95 2.56
N PHE A 153 18.07 7.05 3.82
CA PHE A 153 17.23 6.59 4.92
C PHE A 153 17.04 7.66 5.99
N ALA A 154 15.78 7.95 6.34
CA ALA A 154 15.42 8.79 7.47
C ALA A 154 14.81 7.92 8.59
N TYR A 155 15.38 7.94 9.78
CA TYR A 155 14.90 7.17 10.92
C TYR A 155 14.71 8.05 12.16
N GLY A 156 13.64 7.81 12.92
CA GLY A 156 13.40 8.50 14.19
C GLY A 156 13.21 10.01 14.01
N ASP A 157 14.02 10.79 14.68
CA ASP A 157 14.01 12.25 14.56
C ASP A 157 14.82 12.77 13.35
N GLY A 158 15.35 11.87 12.53
CA GLY A 158 16.13 12.21 11.33
C GLY A 158 15.28 12.71 10.18
N THR A 159 15.79 13.70 9.44
CA THR A 159 15.17 14.21 8.23
C THR A 159 16.17 14.20 7.07
N VAL A 160 15.72 13.68 5.92
CA VAL A 160 16.47 13.73 4.68
C VAL A 160 15.73 14.63 3.69
N TYR A 161 16.44 15.63 3.16
CA TYR A 161 16.04 16.43 2.01
C TYR A 161 16.92 16.03 0.84
N ALA A 162 16.34 15.66 -0.30
CA ALA A 162 17.10 15.20 -1.46
C ALA A 162 16.60 15.85 -2.75
N ALA A 163 17.51 16.32 -3.60
CA ALA A 163 17.15 16.90 -4.89
C ALA A 163 18.17 16.52 -5.98
N ASP A 164 17.67 16.33 -7.20
CA ASP A 164 18.49 16.16 -8.42
C ASP A 164 19.55 15.03 -8.28
N THR A 165 19.28 14.00 -7.47
CA THR A 165 20.22 12.93 -7.15
C THR A 165 19.83 11.64 -7.86
N THR A 166 20.81 10.88 -8.35
CA THR A 166 20.62 9.55 -8.92
C THR A 166 20.93 8.49 -7.89
N ILE A 167 19.99 7.56 -7.65
CA ILE A 167 20.12 6.49 -6.66
C ILE A 167 19.96 5.14 -7.36
N LYS A 168 20.91 4.22 -7.15
CA LYS A 168 20.82 2.85 -7.63
C LYS A 168 21.17 1.86 -6.53
N THR A 169 20.26 0.89 -6.28
CA THR A 169 20.48 -0.22 -5.35
C THR A 169 20.32 -1.56 -6.07
N THR A 170 21.12 -2.58 -5.74
CA THR A 170 21.15 -3.84 -6.50
C THR A 170 20.84 -5.09 -5.70
N GLN A 171 20.95 -5.06 -4.37
CA GLN A 171 20.76 -6.23 -3.52
C GLN A 171 19.41 -6.23 -2.81
N ASP A 172 19.03 -7.37 -2.24
CA ASP A 172 17.77 -7.55 -1.53
C ASP A 172 17.65 -6.62 -0.32
N THR A 173 16.42 -6.25 0.02
CA THR A 173 16.06 -5.34 1.11
C THR A 173 16.67 -3.94 1.02
N SER A 174 17.17 -3.57 -0.16
CA SER A 174 17.86 -2.30 -0.43
C SER A 174 16.94 -1.30 -1.11
N GLY A 175 16.04 -0.67 -0.34
CA GLY A 175 15.12 0.36 -0.85
C GLY A 175 15.85 1.58 -1.44
N GLY A 176 15.18 2.34 -2.31
CA GLY A 176 15.74 3.54 -2.93
C GLY A 176 15.79 4.70 -1.95
N ILE A 177 14.65 5.29 -1.64
CA ILE A 177 14.46 6.27 -0.57
C ILE A 177 13.55 5.67 0.51
N HIS A 178 13.87 5.90 1.79
CA HIS A 178 13.30 5.12 2.86
C HIS A 178 13.04 5.95 4.13
N ALA A 179 11.88 5.77 4.76
CA ALA A 179 11.54 6.34 6.05
C ALA A 179 11.02 5.27 7.01
N ALA A 180 11.46 5.28 8.26
CA ALA A 180 10.95 4.41 9.31
C ALA A 180 11.07 5.05 10.70
N GLY A 181 10.34 4.51 11.68
CA GLY A 181 10.43 4.97 13.07
C GLY A 181 10.04 6.44 13.29
N GLY A 182 9.23 7.02 12.41
CA GLY A 182 8.85 8.43 12.43
C GLY A 182 9.74 9.36 11.61
N GLY A 183 10.73 8.85 10.90
CA GLY A 183 11.65 9.62 10.04
C GLY A 183 10.92 10.41 8.95
N LYS A 184 11.55 11.48 8.46
CA LYS A 184 10.99 12.35 7.42
C LYS A 184 11.88 12.40 6.20
N LEU A 185 11.30 12.22 5.02
CA LEU A 185 12.04 12.30 3.76
C LEU A 185 11.29 13.17 2.75
N TYR A 186 11.98 14.19 2.25
CA TYR A 186 11.46 15.12 1.26
C TYR A 186 12.33 15.07 0.01
N ALA A 187 11.73 14.84 -1.15
CA ALA A 187 12.47 14.59 -2.40
C ALA A 187 11.96 15.43 -3.56
N TRP A 188 12.89 15.93 -4.39
CA TRP A 188 12.60 16.67 -5.61
C TRP A 188 13.42 16.11 -6.77
N ASP A 189 12.74 15.71 -7.85
CA ASP A 189 13.36 15.31 -9.13
C ASP A 189 14.48 14.23 -8.99
N LEU A 190 14.27 13.22 -8.15
CA LEU A 190 15.21 12.11 -8.03
C LEU A 190 15.08 11.13 -9.21
N ASN A 191 16.17 10.43 -9.52
CA ASN A 191 16.17 9.27 -10.40
C ASN A 191 16.59 8.03 -9.59
N VAL A 192 15.61 7.19 -9.26
CA VAL A 192 15.78 6.03 -8.37
C VAL A 192 15.55 4.74 -9.15
N GLU A 193 16.49 3.80 -9.04
CA GLU A 193 16.37 2.44 -9.58
C GLU A 193 16.78 1.42 -8.51
N THR A 194 15.95 0.41 -8.28
CA THR A 194 16.23 -0.70 -7.36
C THR A 194 16.07 -2.03 -8.08
N ASP A 195 16.99 -2.99 -7.87
CA ASP A 195 16.98 -4.28 -8.56
C ASP A 195 16.71 -5.48 -7.64
N GLY A 196 16.86 -5.35 -6.32
CA GLY A 196 16.74 -6.44 -5.35
C GLY A 196 15.29 -6.87 -5.05
N GLU A 197 15.11 -8.04 -4.46
CA GLU A 197 13.86 -8.48 -3.84
C GLU A 197 13.55 -7.63 -2.60
N SER A 198 12.29 -7.32 -2.35
CA SER A 198 11.87 -6.47 -1.20
C SER A 198 12.61 -5.13 -1.15
N ALA A 199 12.87 -4.52 -2.29
CA ALA A 199 13.64 -3.30 -2.47
C ALA A 199 12.81 -2.21 -3.18
N ALA A 200 11.70 -1.80 -2.59
CA ALA A 200 10.83 -0.78 -3.17
C ALA A 200 11.59 0.54 -3.43
N ALA A 201 11.26 1.22 -4.54
CA ALA A 201 11.93 2.47 -4.91
C ALA A 201 11.61 3.61 -3.94
N ILE A 202 10.34 3.72 -3.50
CA ILE A 202 9.90 4.53 -2.35
C ILE A 202 9.42 3.54 -1.29
N ARG A 203 10.07 3.55 -0.14
CA ARG A 203 9.83 2.57 0.91
C ARG A 203 9.64 3.24 2.26
N SER A 204 8.70 2.73 3.03
CA SER A 204 8.61 2.99 4.45
C SER A 204 8.49 1.67 5.22
N ASP A 205 8.85 1.70 6.49
CA ASP A 205 8.82 0.50 7.33
C ASP A 205 8.36 0.86 8.75
N ARG A 206 8.45 -0.10 9.65
CA ARG A 206 7.95 -0.10 11.02
C ARG A 206 8.13 1.24 11.74
N GLY A 207 7.05 1.72 12.33
CA GLY A 207 7.01 3.00 13.02
C GLY A 207 6.70 4.18 12.08
N GLY A 208 6.51 3.92 10.79
CA GLY A 208 6.05 4.92 9.83
C GLY A 208 6.97 6.11 9.65
N GLY A 209 6.38 7.21 9.26
CA GLY A 209 7.04 8.49 9.04
C GLY A 209 6.26 9.35 8.07
N THR A 210 6.94 10.30 7.45
CA THR A 210 6.36 11.17 6.42
C THR A 210 7.28 11.21 5.20
N MET A 211 6.72 10.99 4.02
CA MET A 211 7.47 11.14 2.78
C MET A 211 6.71 12.05 1.82
N VAL A 212 7.35 13.09 1.31
CA VAL A 212 6.78 13.97 0.27
C VAL A 212 7.73 14.03 -0.90
N VAL A 213 7.22 13.68 -2.08
CA VAL A 213 8.00 13.52 -3.30
C VAL A 213 7.39 14.39 -4.39
N ASP A 214 8.16 15.31 -4.96
CA ASP A 214 7.74 16.18 -6.05
C ASP A 214 8.64 15.95 -7.28
N GLY A 215 8.09 15.35 -8.32
CA GLY A 215 8.81 14.99 -9.52
C GLY A 215 9.72 13.76 -9.41
N GLY A 216 10.36 13.44 -10.53
CA GLY A 216 11.35 12.37 -10.60
C GLY A 216 10.85 11.04 -11.15
N THR A 217 11.75 10.06 -11.18
CA THR A 217 11.50 8.72 -11.68
C THR A 217 11.92 7.69 -10.65
N TYR A 218 11.03 6.76 -10.32
CA TYR A 218 11.22 5.74 -9.30
C TYR A 218 10.88 4.39 -9.91
N THR A 219 11.88 3.54 -10.11
CA THR A 219 11.74 2.24 -10.75
C THR A 219 12.23 1.13 -9.84
N SER A 220 11.39 0.14 -9.59
CA SER A 220 11.77 -1.11 -8.96
C SER A 220 11.71 -2.26 -9.97
N ASN A 221 12.74 -3.09 -10.02
CA ASN A 221 12.87 -4.20 -10.95
C ASN A 221 12.71 -5.57 -10.28
N GLY A 222 12.88 -5.64 -8.96
CA GLY A 222 12.87 -6.87 -8.19
C GLY A 222 11.48 -7.48 -8.00
N GLU A 223 11.44 -8.78 -7.77
CA GLU A 223 10.23 -9.48 -7.35
C GLU A 223 9.84 -9.05 -5.93
N GLY A 224 8.54 -8.83 -5.67
CA GLY A 224 8.06 -8.35 -4.37
C GLY A 224 8.60 -6.97 -4.00
N SER A 225 8.95 -6.16 -5.00
CA SER A 225 9.47 -4.80 -4.85
C SER A 225 8.53 -3.82 -5.53
N PRO A 226 7.49 -3.33 -4.84
CA PRO A 226 6.60 -2.33 -5.41
C PRO A 226 7.34 -1.03 -5.71
N ALA A 227 6.76 -0.18 -6.56
CA ALA A 227 7.28 1.17 -6.74
C ALA A 227 7.14 1.98 -5.44
N VAL A 228 6.03 1.76 -4.71
CA VAL A 228 5.78 2.35 -3.38
C VAL A 228 5.33 1.25 -2.40
N TYR A 229 6.12 1.00 -1.36
CA TYR A 229 5.71 0.24 -0.17
C TYR A 229 5.41 1.21 0.96
N CYS A 230 4.16 1.25 1.40
CA CYS A 230 3.63 2.29 2.27
C CYS A 230 3.20 1.75 3.64
N THR A 231 3.97 2.09 4.67
CA THR A 231 3.65 1.99 6.09
C THR A 231 3.82 3.35 6.79
N ALA A 232 3.58 4.44 6.06
CA ALA A 232 3.77 5.82 6.47
C ALA A 232 2.69 6.73 5.85
N ASP A 233 2.78 8.03 6.10
CA ASP A 233 2.03 9.04 5.35
C ASP A 233 2.89 9.52 4.17
N ILE A 234 2.47 9.17 2.94
CA ILE A 234 3.24 9.41 1.72
C ILE A 234 2.41 10.21 0.73
N ALA A 235 2.97 11.31 0.22
CA ALA A 235 2.40 12.08 -0.88
C ALA A 235 3.41 12.22 -2.03
N VAL A 236 2.96 11.98 -3.26
CA VAL A 236 3.81 12.03 -4.47
C VAL A 236 3.10 12.84 -5.54
N LYS A 237 3.82 13.74 -6.19
CA LYS A 237 3.30 14.57 -7.28
C LYS A 237 4.23 14.54 -8.49
N ASP A 238 3.65 14.63 -9.70
CA ASP A 238 4.37 14.80 -10.98
C ASP A 238 5.48 13.75 -11.21
N ALA A 239 5.38 12.54 -10.62
CA ALA A 239 6.39 11.51 -10.68
C ALA A 239 6.01 10.33 -11.58
N THR A 240 7.04 9.63 -12.08
CA THR A 240 6.88 8.34 -12.75
C THR A 240 7.29 7.21 -11.81
N LEU A 241 6.34 6.36 -11.48
CA LEU A 241 6.46 5.27 -10.52
C LEU A 241 6.26 3.93 -11.25
N THR A 242 7.28 3.08 -11.30
CA THR A 242 7.23 1.83 -12.07
C THR A 242 7.73 0.64 -11.27
N ALA A 243 6.92 -0.40 -11.18
CA ALA A 243 7.33 -1.72 -10.71
C ALA A 243 7.33 -2.71 -11.88
N ASN A 244 8.50 -3.25 -12.21
CA ASN A 244 8.67 -4.16 -13.34
C ASN A 244 8.48 -5.65 -12.97
N GLY A 245 8.60 -6.00 -11.70
CA GLY A 245 8.48 -7.36 -11.18
C GLY A 245 7.51 -7.51 -10.02
N SER A 246 6.68 -6.50 -9.75
CA SER A 246 5.79 -6.47 -8.61
C SER A 246 4.53 -5.63 -8.87
N GLU A 247 3.64 -5.58 -7.91
CA GLU A 247 2.60 -4.56 -7.81
C GLU A 247 3.21 -3.15 -7.80
N ALA A 248 2.45 -2.17 -8.26
CA ALA A 248 2.89 -0.78 -8.21
C ALA A 248 2.91 -0.23 -6.79
N VAL A 249 1.88 -0.56 -6.01
CA VAL A 249 1.66 -0.04 -4.67
C VAL A 249 1.22 -1.15 -3.73
N CYS A 250 1.81 -1.13 -2.53
CA CYS A 250 1.39 -1.94 -1.40
C CYS A 250 1.22 -1.02 -0.18
N ILE A 251 0.01 -0.94 0.38
CA ILE A 251 -0.30 -0.17 1.60
C ILE A 251 -0.68 -1.14 2.70
N GLU A 252 -0.03 -1.04 3.84
CA GLU A 252 -0.29 -1.90 4.99
C GLU A 252 -0.82 -1.13 6.19
N GLY A 253 -2.01 -1.50 6.66
CA GLY A 253 -2.64 -0.98 7.88
C GLY A 253 -2.95 0.51 7.85
N LEU A 254 -2.88 1.17 9.01
CA LEU A 254 -3.19 2.59 9.22
C LEU A 254 -2.15 3.51 8.55
N ASN A 255 -2.17 3.56 7.22
CA ASN A 255 -1.22 4.35 6.45
C ASN A 255 -1.88 4.93 5.18
N SER A 256 -1.26 5.95 4.60
CA SER A 256 -1.84 6.67 3.48
C SER A 256 -0.87 6.94 2.35
N LEU A 257 -1.35 6.78 1.11
CA LEU A 257 -0.65 7.19 -0.11
C LEU A 257 -1.54 8.10 -0.94
N HIS A 258 -1.04 9.29 -1.23
CA HIS A 258 -1.69 10.29 -2.07
C HIS A 258 -0.85 10.57 -3.31
N LEU A 259 -1.42 10.35 -4.50
CA LEU A 259 -0.77 10.55 -5.79
C LEU A 259 -1.46 11.70 -6.55
N PHE A 260 -0.65 12.66 -7.04
CA PHE A 260 -1.13 13.83 -7.79
C PHE A 260 -0.41 13.88 -9.13
N ASP A 261 -1.15 13.78 -10.24
CA ASP A 261 -0.61 13.83 -11.62
C ASP A 261 0.56 12.85 -11.86
N CYS A 262 0.55 11.69 -11.20
CA CYS A 262 1.61 10.68 -11.32
C CYS A 262 1.34 9.69 -12.46
N ASN A 263 2.42 9.10 -13.00
CA ASN A 263 2.33 7.93 -13.88
C ASN A 263 2.72 6.68 -13.10
N LEU A 264 1.73 5.86 -12.75
CA LEU A 264 1.89 4.65 -11.94
C LEU A 264 1.77 3.40 -12.80
N THR A 265 2.76 2.51 -12.75
CA THR A 265 2.76 1.25 -13.50
C THR A 265 3.15 0.07 -12.62
N GLY A 266 2.34 -0.98 -12.64
CA GLY A 266 2.62 -2.26 -11.99
C GLY A 266 2.67 -3.42 -12.99
N ASN A 267 3.54 -4.39 -12.70
CA ASN A 267 3.68 -5.64 -13.47
C ASN A 267 3.96 -6.80 -12.50
N MET A 268 2.95 -7.14 -11.71
CA MET A 268 3.08 -8.18 -10.70
C MET A 268 3.26 -9.56 -11.33
N SER A 269 4.22 -10.33 -10.84
CA SER A 269 4.39 -11.72 -11.22
C SER A 269 3.27 -12.58 -10.62
N ASP A 270 2.81 -13.58 -11.38
CA ASP A 270 1.87 -14.60 -10.87
C ASP A 270 2.65 -15.58 -9.97
N LEU A 271 2.59 -15.36 -8.67
CA LEU A 271 3.26 -16.17 -7.66
C LEU A 271 2.27 -17.15 -7.03
N SER A 272 2.64 -18.42 -6.94
CA SER A 272 1.79 -19.49 -6.40
C SER A 272 1.34 -19.28 -4.96
N GLN A 273 1.97 -18.39 -4.21
CA GLN A 273 1.61 -18.03 -2.84
C GLN A 273 0.49 -17.00 -2.75
N ASN A 274 0.12 -16.37 -3.87
CA ASN A 274 -0.95 -15.40 -3.96
C ASN A 274 -2.20 -16.03 -4.58
N ASP A 275 -3.37 -15.61 -4.11
CA ASP A 275 -4.67 -16.05 -4.66
C ASP A 275 -5.03 -15.31 -5.94
N SER A 276 -4.38 -14.18 -6.20
CA SER A 276 -4.66 -13.28 -7.31
C SER A 276 -3.43 -12.42 -7.61
N THR A 277 -3.45 -11.68 -8.71
CA THR A 277 -2.49 -10.64 -9.04
C THR A 277 -3.20 -9.29 -9.04
N TRP A 278 -2.47 -8.24 -8.67
CA TRP A 278 -3.01 -6.87 -8.49
C TRP A 278 -2.00 -5.81 -8.86
N THR A 279 -2.45 -4.60 -9.08
CA THR A 279 -1.58 -3.43 -9.31
C THR A 279 -1.42 -2.60 -8.04
N VAL A 280 -2.49 -2.47 -7.28
CA VAL A 280 -2.52 -1.77 -5.97
C VAL A 280 -3.18 -2.69 -4.95
N ILE A 281 -2.52 -2.95 -3.83
CA ILE A 281 -3.08 -3.69 -2.70
C ILE A 281 -3.13 -2.83 -1.44
N LEU A 282 -4.27 -2.91 -0.73
CA LEU A 282 -4.47 -2.40 0.62
C LEU A 282 -4.78 -3.59 1.53
N TYR A 283 -3.98 -3.79 2.57
CA TYR A 283 -4.10 -5.00 3.39
C TYR A 283 -3.51 -4.81 4.79
N GLN A 284 -3.74 -5.79 5.65
CA GLN A 284 -3.07 -5.90 6.94
C GLN A 284 -2.53 -7.33 7.12
N SER A 285 -1.21 -7.46 7.24
CA SER A 285 -0.55 -8.75 7.39
C SER A 285 -0.53 -9.27 8.83
N MET A 286 -0.80 -8.42 9.80
CA MET A 286 -0.65 -8.71 11.23
C MET A 286 0.81 -9.04 11.64
N SER A 287 1.80 -8.65 10.82
CA SER A 287 3.23 -8.83 11.12
C SER A 287 3.74 -7.89 12.23
N GLY A 288 3.00 -6.80 12.50
CA GLY A 288 3.42 -5.72 13.36
C GLY A 288 4.30 -4.67 12.65
N ASP A 289 4.37 -4.70 11.33
CA ASP A 289 5.09 -3.70 10.53
C ASP A 289 4.31 -2.40 10.42
N SER A 290 2.99 -2.47 10.54
CA SER A 290 2.11 -1.31 10.62
C SER A 290 1.07 -1.44 11.74
N GLU A 291 0.53 -0.31 12.19
CA GLU A 291 -0.63 -0.29 13.07
C GLU A 291 -1.88 -0.74 12.31
N VAL A 292 -2.79 -1.42 13.01
CA VAL A 292 -4.09 -1.80 12.45
C VAL A 292 -4.97 -0.57 12.33
N GLY A 293 -5.58 -0.38 11.17
CA GLY A 293 -6.51 0.72 10.93
C GLY A 293 -6.75 0.93 9.44
N ASN A 294 -7.39 2.05 9.13
CA ASN A 294 -7.80 2.38 7.78
C ASN A 294 -6.60 2.66 6.85
N SER A 295 -6.52 1.93 5.76
CA SER A 295 -5.54 2.13 4.69
C SER A 295 -6.12 3.09 3.65
N THR A 296 -5.41 4.16 3.31
CA THR A 296 -5.91 5.15 2.35
C THR A 296 -5.08 5.17 1.07
N PHE A 297 -5.74 5.00 -0.08
CA PHE A 297 -5.18 5.24 -1.40
C PHE A 297 -5.97 6.33 -2.11
N GLN A 298 -5.31 7.41 -2.48
CA GLN A 298 -5.91 8.46 -3.29
C GLN A 298 -5.06 8.71 -4.53
N MET A 299 -5.72 8.85 -5.69
CA MET A 299 -5.05 9.29 -6.92
C MET A 299 -5.90 10.31 -7.66
N GLU A 300 -5.29 11.46 -7.97
CA GLU A 300 -5.86 12.54 -8.75
C GLU A 300 -5.05 12.76 -10.03
N GLY A 301 -5.71 12.71 -11.18
CA GLY A 301 -5.06 12.88 -12.48
C GLY A 301 -4.01 11.81 -12.79
N GLY A 302 -3.21 12.07 -13.82
CA GLY A 302 -2.15 11.16 -14.25
C GLY A 302 -2.65 9.84 -14.84
N THR A 303 -1.78 8.83 -14.86
CA THR A 303 -2.08 7.50 -15.45
C THR A 303 -1.81 6.37 -14.47
N LEU A 304 -2.69 5.35 -14.46
CA LEU A 304 -2.47 4.08 -13.78
C LEU A 304 -2.45 2.96 -14.83
N THR A 305 -1.34 2.23 -14.92
CA THR A 305 -1.19 1.12 -15.87
C THR A 305 -1.07 -0.20 -15.13
N SER A 306 -2.06 -1.06 -15.31
CA SER A 306 -2.03 -2.46 -14.90
C SER A 306 -1.48 -3.30 -16.05
N GLN A 307 -0.25 -3.81 -15.91
CA GLN A 307 0.35 -4.66 -16.94
C GLN A 307 -0.01 -6.13 -16.77
N ASN A 308 -0.42 -6.54 -15.58
CA ASN A 308 -0.81 -7.91 -15.27
C ASN A 308 -1.80 -7.95 -14.09
N GLY A 309 -2.84 -8.77 -14.19
CA GLY A 309 -3.82 -9.01 -13.13
C GLY A 309 -4.88 -7.94 -13.00
N GLY A 310 -5.45 -7.81 -11.82
CA GLY A 310 -6.45 -6.82 -11.46
C GLY A 310 -5.84 -5.46 -11.14
N VAL A 311 -6.71 -4.47 -10.92
CA VAL A 311 -6.25 -3.11 -10.60
C VAL A 311 -6.12 -2.92 -9.10
N PHE A 312 -7.24 -3.01 -8.36
CA PHE A 312 -7.27 -2.80 -6.91
C PHE A 312 -7.66 -4.06 -6.16
N TYR A 313 -6.92 -4.37 -5.11
CA TYR A 313 -7.28 -5.42 -4.17
C TYR A 313 -7.23 -4.88 -2.75
N THR A 314 -8.32 -5.04 -2.01
CA THR A 314 -8.39 -4.76 -0.57
C THR A 314 -8.82 -6.01 0.18
N THR A 315 -8.11 -6.34 1.26
CA THR A 315 -8.32 -7.56 2.01
C THR A 315 -7.77 -7.44 3.44
N ASN A 316 -8.47 -7.98 4.41
CA ASN A 316 -8.06 -8.01 5.82
C ASN A 316 -7.77 -6.62 6.41
N THR A 317 -8.43 -5.56 5.94
CA THR A 317 -8.23 -4.18 6.41
C THR A 317 -9.49 -3.33 6.20
N GLU A 318 -9.59 -2.23 6.94
CA GLU A 318 -10.42 -1.08 6.56
C GLU A 318 -9.68 -0.27 5.51
N SER A 319 -10.35 0.27 4.49
CA SER A 319 -9.69 1.00 3.41
C SER A 319 -10.56 2.03 2.74
N ASP A 320 -9.96 3.17 2.37
CA ASP A 320 -10.54 4.19 1.50
C ASP A 320 -9.76 4.23 0.19
N ILE A 321 -10.44 4.08 -0.93
CA ILE A 321 -9.86 4.21 -2.28
C ILE A 321 -10.58 5.33 -3.01
N THR A 322 -9.89 6.43 -3.29
CA THR A 322 -10.47 7.58 -4.01
C THR A 322 -9.73 7.85 -5.32
N LEU A 323 -10.47 7.84 -6.42
CA LEU A 323 -9.96 8.15 -7.75
C LEU A 323 -10.65 9.38 -8.32
N ASN A 324 -9.87 10.35 -8.82
CA ASN A 324 -10.38 11.51 -9.52
C ASN A 324 -9.71 11.69 -10.88
N ALA A 325 -10.44 11.44 -11.95
CA ALA A 325 -10.01 11.68 -13.32
C ALA A 325 -8.65 11.01 -13.68
N VAL A 326 -8.41 9.82 -13.18
CA VAL A 326 -7.22 9.00 -13.48
C VAL A 326 -7.41 8.30 -14.82
N ASP A 327 -6.42 8.36 -15.71
CA ASP A 327 -6.42 7.60 -16.97
C ASP A 327 -5.90 6.18 -16.72
N ILE A 328 -6.81 5.18 -16.67
CA ILE A 328 -6.47 3.79 -16.36
C ILE A 328 -6.23 3.03 -17.66
N THR A 329 -5.07 2.41 -17.78
CA THR A 329 -4.68 1.58 -18.91
C THR A 329 -4.49 0.13 -18.47
N TYR A 330 -5.11 -0.77 -19.21
CA TYR A 330 -4.98 -2.21 -19.01
C TYR A 330 -4.12 -2.80 -20.13
N ASN A 331 -3.17 -3.65 -19.77
CA ASN A 331 -2.36 -4.40 -20.73
C ASN A 331 -2.77 -5.87 -20.68
N ASN A 332 -3.54 -6.32 -21.66
CA ASN A 332 -4.11 -7.67 -21.79
C ASN A 332 -5.34 -7.92 -20.89
N ASP A 333 -5.61 -9.18 -20.63
CA ASP A 333 -6.82 -9.66 -19.95
C ASP A 333 -6.87 -9.13 -18.52
N ASN A 334 -7.56 -7.98 -18.33
CA ASN A 334 -7.84 -7.45 -17.01
C ASN A 334 -8.72 -8.43 -16.23
N GLU A 335 -8.23 -8.93 -15.11
CA GLU A 335 -8.95 -9.93 -14.31
C GLU A 335 -10.11 -9.30 -13.54
N TYR A 336 -9.92 -8.10 -13.01
CA TYR A 336 -10.93 -7.33 -12.28
C TYR A 336 -10.50 -5.87 -12.12
N PHE A 337 -11.45 -4.98 -11.89
CA PHE A 337 -11.17 -3.59 -11.51
C PHE A 337 -10.91 -3.45 -10.01
N LEU A 338 -11.84 -3.95 -9.19
CA LEU A 338 -11.73 -3.94 -7.73
C LEU A 338 -12.07 -5.32 -7.17
N ARG A 339 -11.25 -5.80 -6.26
CA ARG A 339 -11.55 -6.97 -5.45
C ARG A 339 -11.55 -6.55 -3.97
N CYS A 340 -12.71 -6.64 -3.33
CA CYS A 340 -12.95 -6.39 -1.90
C CYS A 340 -13.41 -7.69 -1.26
N THR A 341 -12.47 -8.56 -0.88
CA THR A 341 -12.79 -9.93 -0.43
C THR A 341 -11.83 -10.39 0.66
N GLY A 342 -12.19 -11.47 1.32
CA GLY A 342 -11.23 -12.28 2.06
C GLY A 342 -10.16 -12.88 1.17
N ASN A 343 -9.23 -13.60 1.78
CA ASN A 343 -8.15 -14.28 1.09
C ASN A 343 -7.78 -15.60 1.78
N ASN A 344 -7.04 -16.42 1.07
CA ASN A 344 -6.45 -17.65 1.59
C ASN A 344 -5.00 -17.81 1.12
N ASN A 345 -4.28 -16.68 0.98
CA ASN A 345 -2.91 -16.70 0.49
C ASN A 345 -1.97 -17.52 1.39
N GLU A 346 -0.87 -18.00 0.82
CA GLU A 346 0.13 -18.82 1.51
C GLU A 346 1.27 -17.99 2.13
N ARG A 347 1.08 -16.68 2.33
CA ARG A 347 2.07 -15.76 2.93
C ARG A 347 2.09 -15.78 4.46
N GLY A 348 1.27 -16.61 5.11
CA GLY A 348 1.23 -16.80 6.55
C GLY A 348 0.16 -15.98 7.29
N TRP A 349 -0.60 -15.13 6.59
CA TRP A 349 -1.71 -14.35 7.13
C TRP A 349 -3.06 -14.62 6.44
N GLY A 350 -3.08 -15.43 5.36
CA GLY A 350 -4.31 -15.82 4.68
C GLY A 350 -5.10 -16.87 5.45
N GLU A 351 -6.40 -16.67 5.61
CA GLU A 351 -7.33 -17.62 6.24
C GLU A 351 -8.74 -17.45 5.67
N SER A 352 -9.20 -18.44 4.93
CA SER A 352 -10.55 -18.42 4.35
C SER A 352 -11.63 -18.22 5.42
N GLY A 353 -12.50 -17.23 5.22
CA GLY A 353 -13.59 -16.89 6.14
C GLY A 353 -13.18 -15.96 7.31
N ALA A 354 -11.94 -15.45 7.33
CA ALA A 354 -11.46 -14.62 8.42
C ALA A 354 -10.93 -13.23 7.99
N ASN A 355 -10.53 -13.05 6.74
CA ASN A 355 -9.80 -11.88 6.27
C ASN A 355 -10.64 -10.96 5.38
N GLY A 356 -11.88 -10.69 5.75
CA GLY A 356 -12.74 -9.74 5.04
C GLY A 356 -12.14 -8.33 5.04
N ALA A 357 -12.55 -7.54 4.07
CA ALA A 357 -12.22 -6.13 3.96
C ALA A 357 -13.43 -5.26 4.29
N ASP A 358 -13.18 -4.01 4.68
CA ASP A 358 -14.19 -2.95 4.79
C ASP A 358 -13.71 -1.77 3.94
N CYS A 359 -14.37 -1.51 2.81
CA CYS A 359 -13.87 -0.59 1.80
C CYS A 359 -14.90 0.47 1.41
N ASP A 360 -14.52 1.74 1.54
CA ASP A 360 -15.16 2.86 0.88
C ASP A 360 -14.42 3.17 -0.42
N PHE A 361 -15.08 2.93 -1.56
CA PHE A 361 -14.54 3.25 -2.87
C PHE A 361 -15.26 4.45 -3.47
N THR A 362 -14.55 5.51 -3.77
CA THR A 362 -15.10 6.73 -4.38
C THR A 362 -14.48 7.00 -5.75
N ALA A 363 -15.34 7.01 -6.79
CA ALA A 363 -15.01 7.42 -8.14
C ALA A 363 -15.54 8.83 -8.42
N ILE A 364 -14.66 9.76 -8.79
CA ILE A 364 -14.99 11.16 -9.12
C ILE A 364 -14.56 11.41 -10.56
N SER A 365 -15.51 11.66 -11.45
CA SER A 365 -15.22 11.87 -12.91
C SER A 365 -14.36 10.74 -13.50
N GLN A 366 -14.57 9.48 -13.06
CA GLN A 366 -13.68 8.37 -13.29
C GLN A 366 -14.26 7.36 -14.28
N ASN A 367 -13.44 6.93 -15.26
CA ASN A 367 -13.76 5.79 -16.12
C ASN A 367 -13.09 4.53 -15.55
N MET A 368 -13.88 3.46 -15.40
CA MET A 368 -13.48 2.19 -14.82
C MET A 368 -13.90 1.05 -15.74
N GLU A 369 -13.02 0.08 -15.96
CA GLU A 369 -13.29 -1.13 -16.76
C GLU A 369 -12.82 -2.37 -16.00
N GLY A 370 -13.65 -3.40 -15.98
CA GLY A 370 -13.45 -4.66 -15.27
C GLY A 370 -14.47 -4.88 -14.18
N ASP A 371 -14.53 -6.12 -13.69
CA ASP A 371 -15.50 -6.51 -12.69
C ASP A 371 -15.14 -5.97 -11.31
N VAL A 372 -16.16 -5.68 -10.51
CA VAL A 372 -16.06 -5.43 -9.07
C VAL A 372 -16.43 -6.72 -8.36
N ILE A 373 -15.52 -7.26 -7.56
CA ILE A 373 -15.69 -8.55 -6.87
C ILE A 373 -15.76 -8.29 -5.37
N TRP A 374 -16.78 -8.85 -4.73
CA TRP A 374 -16.95 -8.78 -3.28
C TRP A 374 -17.38 -10.12 -2.70
N ASP A 375 -17.36 -10.29 -1.39
CA ASP A 375 -17.85 -11.48 -0.69
C ASP A 375 -18.62 -11.14 0.59
N THR A 376 -19.33 -12.11 1.16
CA THR A 376 -20.19 -11.91 2.33
C THR A 376 -19.44 -11.78 3.66
N ILE A 377 -18.13 -11.83 3.69
CA ILE A 377 -17.31 -11.48 4.88
C ILE A 377 -16.71 -10.09 4.78
N SER A 378 -16.94 -9.38 3.67
CA SER A 378 -16.42 -8.03 3.40
C SER A 378 -17.56 -7.02 3.31
N GLN A 379 -17.22 -5.75 3.48
CA GLN A 379 -18.14 -4.61 3.33
C GLN A 379 -17.60 -3.72 2.22
N LEU A 380 -18.48 -3.30 1.30
CA LEU A 380 -18.11 -2.42 0.21
C LEU A 380 -19.20 -1.36 0.01
N ASP A 381 -18.83 -0.10 0.19
CA ASP A 381 -19.62 1.04 -0.25
C ASP A 381 -18.95 1.64 -1.50
N PHE A 382 -19.62 1.54 -2.66
CA PHE A 382 -19.06 1.90 -3.96
C PHE A 382 -19.80 3.11 -4.55
N TYR A 383 -19.13 4.28 -4.52
CA TYR A 383 -19.69 5.55 -4.95
C TYR A 383 -19.22 5.94 -6.35
N MET A 384 -20.16 6.23 -7.25
CA MET A 384 -19.89 6.78 -8.58
C MET A 384 -20.46 8.19 -8.65
N THR A 385 -19.58 9.19 -8.72
CA THR A 385 -19.95 10.61 -8.68
C THR A 385 -19.36 11.40 -9.85
N ASP A 386 -19.93 12.56 -10.12
CA ASP A 386 -19.41 13.54 -11.09
C ASP A 386 -19.17 12.96 -12.50
N GLY A 387 -20.14 12.21 -13.01
CA GLY A 387 -20.11 11.63 -14.35
C GLY A 387 -19.20 10.40 -14.48
N SER A 388 -18.97 9.67 -13.40
CA SER A 388 -18.18 8.44 -13.41
C SER A 388 -18.86 7.32 -14.20
N ASN A 389 -18.04 6.46 -14.81
CA ASN A 389 -18.51 5.33 -15.62
C ASN A 389 -17.84 4.04 -15.16
N LEU A 390 -18.64 3.00 -14.93
CA LEU A 390 -18.17 1.63 -14.73
C LEU A 390 -18.61 0.77 -15.93
N THR A 391 -17.69 0.04 -16.54
CA THR A 391 -18.00 -1.03 -17.52
C THR A 391 -17.55 -2.35 -16.91
N GLY A 392 -18.46 -3.13 -16.37
CA GLY A 392 -18.16 -4.37 -15.66
C GLY A 392 -19.39 -4.98 -15.00
N ALA A 393 -19.27 -6.20 -14.49
CA ALA A 393 -20.23 -6.81 -13.58
C ALA A 393 -19.83 -6.53 -12.12
N ILE A 394 -20.79 -6.63 -11.20
CA ILE A 394 -20.52 -6.64 -9.76
C ILE A 394 -20.88 -8.02 -9.23
N VAL A 395 -19.86 -8.77 -8.81
CA VAL A 395 -19.94 -10.22 -8.59
C VAL A 395 -19.70 -10.55 -7.12
N ASP A 396 -20.63 -11.32 -6.57
CA ASP A 396 -20.48 -11.98 -5.27
C ASP A 396 -19.67 -13.27 -5.46
N ASP A 397 -18.43 -13.27 -4.94
CA ASP A 397 -17.49 -14.39 -5.04
C ASP A 397 -17.12 -14.95 -3.64
N GLU A 398 -17.82 -16.00 -3.24
CA GLU A 398 -17.66 -16.65 -1.94
C GLU A 398 -16.40 -17.57 -1.82
N SER A 399 -15.49 -17.53 -2.80
CA SER A 399 -14.34 -18.46 -2.84
C SER A 399 -13.48 -18.43 -1.59
N PHE A 400 -13.37 -17.28 -0.92
CA PHE A 400 -12.58 -17.10 0.31
C PHE A 400 -13.42 -16.73 1.53
N ALA A 401 -14.74 -16.69 1.40
CA ALA A 401 -15.65 -16.30 2.48
C ALA A 401 -15.89 -17.40 3.54
N GLY A 402 -15.35 -18.60 3.34
CA GLY A 402 -15.51 -19.71 4.29
C GLY A 402 -16.98 -20.15 4.44
N ASN A 403 -17.59 -19.83 5.58
CA ASN A 403 -19.01 -20.08 5.81
C ASN A 403 -19.91 -18.87 5.45
N GLY A 404 -19.35 -17.81 4.88
CA GLY A 404 -20.01 -16.53 4.68
C GLY A 404 -20.17 -15.72 5.96
N GLY A 405 -20.72 -14.52 5.83
CA GLY A 405 -20.96 -13.58 6.92
C GLY A 405 -22.14 -12.65 6.62
N ASP A 406 -22.17 -11.53 7.30
CA ASP A 406 -23.18 -10.48 7.15
C ASP A 406 -22.63 -9.26 6.38
N GLY A 407 -21.60 -9.47 5.54
CA GLY A 407 -21.02 -8.45 4.68
C GLY A 407 -21.98 -7.98 3.59
N TYR A 408 -21.62 -6.91 2.91
CA TYR A 408 -22.49 -6.29 1.91
C TYR A 408 -21.70 -5.59 0.79
N CYS A 409 -22.37 -5.34 -0.31
CA CYS A 409 -21.96 -4.43 -1.37
C CYS A 409 -23.09 -3.44 -1.63
N ASN A 410 -22.87 -2.17 -1.30
CA ASN A 410 -23.76 -1.07 -1.62
C ASN A 410 -23.20 -0.27 -2.79
N VAL A 411 -24.04 0.06 -3.76
CA VAL A 411 -23.64 0.81 -4.96
C VAL A 411 -24.46 2.07 -5.08
N TYR A 412 -23.79 3.20 -5.25
CA TYR A 412 -24.40 4.52 -5.36
C TYR A 412 -24.03 5.13 -6.72
N VAL A 413 -25.02 5.35 -7.57
CA VAL A 413 -24.83 5.90 -8.92
C VAL A 413 -25.48 7.28 -9.00
N SER A 414 -24.68 8.34 -9.07
CA SER A 414 -25.17 9.71 -9.20
C SER A 414 -25.94 9.93 -10.52
N ASP A 415 -26.70 11.00 -10.61
CA ASP A 415 -27.62 11.27 -11.74
C ASP A 415 -26.90 11.48 -13.09
N ASP A 416 -25.63 11.82 -13.07
CA ASP A 416 -24.76 11.99 -14.23
C ASP A 416 -23.81 10.81 -14.51
N SER A 417 -23.81 9.78 -13.64
CA SER A 417 -22.95 8.60 -13.76
C SER A 417 -23.62 7.45 -14.51
N THR A 418 -22.80 6.54 -15.05
CA THR A 418 -23.29 5.40 -15.86
C THR A 418 -22.64 4.09 -15.44
N TRP A 419 -23.45 3.07 -15.20
CA TRP A 419 -22.98 1.70 -15.08
C TRP A 419 -23.36 0.90 -16.33
N THR A 420 -22.36 0.51 -17.11
CA THR A 420 -22.51 -0.42 -18.24
C THR A 420 -22.27 -1.84 -17.76
N VAL A 421 -23.32 -2.61 -17.64
CA VAL A 421 -23.32 -3.97 -17.08
C VAL A 421 -22.88 -4.96 -18.16
N THR A 422 -21.86 -5.77 -17.84
CA THR A 422 -21.29 -6.77 -18.79
C THR A 422 -21.63 -8.22 -18.41
N GLY A 423 -22.30 -8.43 -17.28
CA GLY A 423 -22.69 -9.74 -16.78
C GLY A 423 -23.75 -9.64 -15.68
N ASP A 424 -24.35 -10.78 -15.33
CA ASP A 424 -25.25 -10.83 -14.17
C ASP A 424 -24.52 -10.32 -12.92
N SER A 425 -25.18 -9.45 -12.17
CA SER A 425 -24.60 -8.76 -11.03
C SER A 425 -25.43 -8.96 -9.77
N THR A 426 -24.76 -9.00 -8.63
CA THR A 426 -25.38 -9.11 -7.30
C THR A 426 -24.83 -8.05 -6.37
N VAL A 427 -25.71 -7.26 -5.77
CA VAL A 427 -25.37 -6.23 -4.79
C VAL A 427 -26.39 -6.24 -3.66
N SER A 428 -26.03 -5.78 -2.48
CA SER A 428 -26.94 -5.69 -1.34
C SER A 428 -27.92 -4.53 -1.51
N THR A 429 -27.39 -3.32 -1.70
CA THR A 429 -28.21 -2.13 -1.97
C THR A 429 -27.78 -1.48 -3.27
N LEU A 430 -28.73 -1.15 -4.13
CA LEU A 430 -28.51 -0.31 -5.31
C LEU A 430 -29.29 0.98 -5.16
N SER A 431 -28.57 2.08 -4.97
CA SER A 431 -29.08 3.45 -4.90
C SER A 431 -28.74 4.15 -6.22
N ASN A 432 -29.71 4.24 -7.14
CA ASN A 432 -29.47 4.66 -8.52
C ASN A 432 -30.28 5.89 -8.91
N ALA A 433 -29.61 6.99 -9.17
CA ALA A 433 -30.17 8.17 -9.85
C ALA A 433 -29.67 8.30 -11.31
N GLY A 434 -28.64 7.52 -11.69
CA GLY A 434 -27.96 7.58 -12.97
C GLY A 434 -28.50 6.64 -14.05
N THR A 435 -27.62 6.23 -14.96
CA THR A 435 -27.93 5.37 -16.09
C THR A 435 -27.38 3.97 -15.87
N ILE A 436 -28.22 2.94 -16.04
CA ILE A 436 -27.78 1.53 -16.03
C ILE A 436 -28.23 0.87 -17.34
N VAL A 437 -27.26 0.42 -18.14
CA VAL A 437 -27.47 -0.23 -19.43
C VAL A 437 -26.47 -1.36 -19.64
N ASP A 438 -26.69 -2.23 -20.62
CA ASP A 438 -25.67 -3.16 -21.08
C ASP A 438 -24.77 -2.53 -22.17
N ASP A 439 -23.77 -3.28 -22.65
CA ASP A 439 -22.83 -2.87 -23.70
C ASP A 439 -23.49 -2.56 -25.06
N SER A 440 -24.73 -3.05 -25.25
CA SER A 440 -25.56 -2.78 -26.43
C SER A 440 -26.51 -1.57 -26.21
N GLY A 441 -26.48 -0.95 -25.04
CA GLY A 441 -27.33 0.16 -24.64
C GLY A 441 -28.77 -0.24 -24.25
N LYS A 442 -29.02 -1.55 -24.01
CA LYS A 442 -30.30 -2.02 -23.53
C LYS A 442 -30.43 -1.83 -22.02
N THR A 443 -31.63 -1.58 -21.57
CA THR A 443 -31.93 -1.48 -20.13
C THR A 443 -31.76 -2.84 -19.44
N VAL A 444 -31.11 -2.86 -18.30
CA VAL A 444 -30.91 -4.06 -17.50
C VAL A 444 -32.05 -4.28 -16.53
N THR A 445 -32.48 -5.52 -16.34
CA THR A 445 -33.49 -5.85 -15.34
C THR A 445 -32.93 -5.74 -13.94
N ILE A 446 -33.61 -5.00 -13.05
CA ILE A 446 -33.30 -4.92 -11.63
C ILE A 446 -34.34 -5.71 -10.84
N LYS A 447 -33.87 -6.75 -10.15
CA LYS A 447 -34.71 -7.72 -9.47
C LYS A 447 -34.29 -7.92 -8.01
N GLY A 448 -35.29 -7.88 -7.13
CA GLY A 448 -35.09 -8.23 -5.71
C GLY A 448 -34.81 -9.72 -5.50
N THR A 449 -34.07 -10.06 -4.47
CA THR A 449 -33.87 -11.45 -4.00
C THR A 449 -35.19 -12.13 -3.64
N ASP A 450 -36.20 -11.36 -3.27
CA ASP A 450 -37.60 -11.83 -3.03
C ASP A 450 -38.43 -12.06 -4.32
N GLY A 451 -37.83 -11.75 -5.48
CA GLY A 451 -38.48 -11.87 -6.79
C GLY A 451 -39.21 -10.62 -7.26
N THR A 452 -39.20 -9.53 -6.50
CA THR A 452 -39.76 -8.24 -6.91
C THR A 452 -38.99 -7.69 -8.12
N ILE A 453 -39.69 -7.24 -9.17
CA ILE A 453 -39.07 -6.53 -10.29
C ILE A 453 -39.19 -5.03 -10.03
N TYR A 454 -38.05 -4.37 -9.80
CA TYR A 454 -37.96 -2.92 -9.59
C TYR A 454 -37.92 -2.17 -10.91
N ALA A 455 -37.14 -2.70 -11.88
CA ALA A 455 -37.11 -2.21 -13.25
C ALA A 455 -37.07 -3.40 -14.21
N GLU A 456 -37.93 -3.40 -15.24
CA GLU A 456 -37.92 -4.41 -16.28
C GLU A 456 -37.12 -3.90 -17.47
N GLY A 457 -36.12 -4.69 -17.90
CA GLY A 457 -35.25 -4.37 -19.01
C GLY A 457 -35.35 -5.36 -20.17
N ASP A 458 -34.67 -5.05 -21.28
CA ASP A 458 -34.56 -5.87 -22.49
C ASP A 458 -33.15 -6.43 -22.72
N SER A 459 -32.23 -6.21 -21.77
CA SER A 459 -30.91 -6.86 -21.70
C SER A 459 -31.02 -8.33 -21.34
N ASP A 460 -30.01 -9.12 -21.74
CA ASP A 460 -29.85 -10.49 -21.29
C ASP A 460 -29.33 -10.59 -19.85
N TYR A 461 -28.83 -9.48 -19.27
CA TYR A 461 -28.27 -9.41 -17.92
C TYR A 461 -29.32 -8.94 -16.89
N THR A 462 -29.09 -9.35 -15.65
CA THR A 462 -29.91 -9.00 -14.49
C THR A 462 -29.04 -8.51 -13.33
N ILE A 463 -29.46 -7.45 -12.65
CA ILE A 463 -28.92 -7.04 -11.36
C ILE A 463 -29.84 -7.55 -10.27
N THR A 464 -29.33 -8.40 -9.39
CA THR A 464 -30.04 -8.90 -8.21
C THR A 464 -29.68 -8.04 -7.01
N VAL A 465 -30.69 -7.60 -6.25
CA VAL A 465 -30.52 -6.70 -5.11
C VAL A 465 -31.35 -7.15 -3.91
N ASP A 466 -30.89 -6.86 -2.69
CA ASP A 466 -31.74 -6.96 -1.50
C ASP A 466 -32.61 -5.71 -1.35
N LYS A 467 -32.07 -4.54 -1.68
CA LYS A 467 -32.76 -3.26 -1.62
C LYS A 467 -32.47 -2.43 -2.87
N TYR A 468 -33.50 -1.77 -3.40
CA TYR A 468 -33.36 -0.81 -4.51
C TYR A 468 -33.96 0.54 -4.13
N GLU A 469 -33.24 1.62 -4.46
CA GLU A 469 -33.67 3.00 -4.34
C GLU A 469 -33.49 3.71 -5.70
N ASP A 470 -34.49 4.51 -6.10
CA ASP A 470 -34.45 5.29 -7.35
C ASP A 470 -33.82 6.68 -7.17
N THR A 471 -33.08 6.85 -6.09
CA THR A 471 -32.27 8.03 -5.75
C THR A 471 -30.93 7.57 -5.23
N ALA A 472 -29.88 8.39 -5.38
CA ALA A 472 -28.58 8.10 -4.81
C ALA A 472 -28.20 9.20 -3.81
N ASP A 473 -27.97 8.83 -2.56
CA ASP A 473 -27.33 9.68 -1.56
C ASP A 473 -25.84 9.39 -1.58
N THR A 474 -25.07 10.29 -2.19
CA THR A 474 -23.59 10.19 -2.27
C THR A 474 -22.87 10.97 -1.19
N SER A 475 -23.57 11.43 -0.15
CA SER A 475 -22.97 12.21 0.94
C SER A 475 -21.93 11.43 1.78
N GLY A 476 -21.91 10.10 1.67
CA GLY A 476 -20.91 9.23 2.27
C GLY A 476 -19.64 9.06 1.43
N SER A 477 -19.60 9.59 0.19
CA SER A 477 -18.41 9.49 -0.64
C SER A 477 -17.26 10.33 -0.09
N ASP A 478 -16.02 9.86 -0.31
CA ASP A 478 -14.82 10.55 0.13
C ASP A 478 -14.58 11.85 -0.64
N THR A 479 -13.86 12.73 0.02
CA THR A 479 -13.33 13.96 -0.58
C THR A 479 -11.87 13.77 -0.91
N ILE A 480 -11.43 14.37 -2.04
CA ILE A 480 -10.04 14.30 -2.43
C ILE A 480 -9.21 15.36 -1.67
N ALA A 481 -8.08 14.95 -1.11
CA ALA A 481 -7.11 15.86 -0.51
C ALA A 481 -6.37 16.64 -1.61
N SER A 482 -5.85 17.81 -1.28
CA SER A 482 -5.11 18.65 -2.21
C SER A 482 -3.61 18.50 -2.01
N TRP A 483 -2.82 18.63 -3.09
CA TRP A 483 -1.36 18.67 -2.98
C TRP A 483 -0.87 19.72 -1.97
N SER A 484 -1.56 20.87 -1.89
CA SER A 484 -1.23 21.93 -0.92
C SER A 484 -1.31 21.52 0.55
N ASP A 485 -1.93 20.37 0.85
CA ASP A 485 -2.00 19.84 2.22
C ASP A 485 -0.72 19.09 2.61
N TYR A 486 0.09 18.70 1.61
CA TYR A 486 1.33 17.93 1.76
C TYR A 486 2.58 18.69 1.34
N GLU A 487 2.46 19.67 0.45
CA GLU A 487 3.57 20.39 -0.17
C GLU A 487 4.56 20.92 0.86
N VAL A 488 5.84 20.64 0.63
CA VAL A 488 6.95 21.13 1.44
C VAL A 488 7.84 21.99 0.57
N ASP A 489 8.19 23.18 1.05
CA ASP A 489 9.09 24.09 0.34
C ASP A 489 10.48 23.47 0.19
N LYS A 490 11.02 23.48 -1.04
CA LYS A 490 12.40 23.09 -1.31
C LYS A 490 13.35 23.98 -0.53
N PRO A 491 14.31 23.45 0.25
CA PRO A 491 15.24 24.26 1.03
C PRO A 491 16.01 25.27 0.19
N ASP A 492 16.24 26.47 0.73
CA ASP A 492 17.01 27.54 0.04
C ASP A 492 18.46 27.12 -0.30
N THR A 493 18.94 26.05 0.33
CA THR A 493 20.28 25.47 0.09
C THR A 493 20.33 24.65 -1.21
N PHE A 494 19.21 24.40 -1.87
CA PHE A 494 19.09 23.57 -3.09
C PHE A 494 19.07 24.37 -4.39
#